data_634d097c530f3ed2ca2f1bfa2b3eb99a
#
_entry.id   634d097c530f3ed2ca2f1bfa2b3eb99a
#
_cell.length_a   1.000
_cell.length_b   1.000
_cell.length_c   1.000
_cell.angle_alpha   90.00
_cell.angle_beta   90.00
_cell.angle_gamma   90.00
#
_symmetry.space_group_name_H-M   'P 1'
#
loop_
_entity.id
_entity.type
_entity.pdbx_description
1 polymer ?
#
loop_
_entity_poly.entity_id
_entity_poly.type
_entity_poly.pdbx_seq_one_letter_code
_entity_poly.pdbx_strand_id
1 'polypeptide(L)'
;MENETVSKNFIEQMIDKDIEEGYCHEVHTRFPPEPNGYLHIGHAKSILLNYGLAQKYGGKFNLRFDDTNPTKEKTEFVEAIQSDIEWLGADWEGRLFFASDYFDQMYEGAVKLIKKGKAYVSDLSAEQIREYRGTLTEPGKEDPYSTRSVEENLALFEDMKNGKFADGEKVLRARIDMASSNINMRDPVIYRVAHMTHHRTGDKWCTYPMYDYAHPIEDAIEGITHSICTLEFEDHRPLYNWVVEEVGKDMIPDKDEMPPRQIEFAKLYLTNVVTGKRYIKRLVEEGIVDGWDDPRLVSIAALRRRGFTPESIKMFVDLCGISKANSSVDYAMLEYCIREDLKLKKPRMMAILDPVKVVIDNYPEGQMEYLDVMNNLENEELGSRKVPFGREIYIDREDFMEEPPKKYFRMFPGNEVRLMNAYFVTCNSFVKDENGKVTEIHCTYDPASRGGNSPDGRKVKGTIQWVSAEKNVKAEIRLYENIVDEEKGVYNEDGSLNLNPNSLTVLKDCYAEENLADAKAYDSFQFVRQGFFCVDAKDSTPEEDWYSGNKAEVKGVFINWNKKKQSILEERI
;
A
#
# COMPACT_ATOMS: atom_id res chain seq x y z
N MET A 1 23.05 -15.83 -23.58
CA MET A 1 22.01 -15.61 -22.57
C MET A 1 20.72 -16.11 -23.20
N GLU A 2 20.31 -17.29 -22.80
CA GLU A 2 19.03 -17.88 -23.23
C GLU A 2 17.91 -16.96 -22.68
N ASN A 3 17.04 -16.50 -23.57
CA ASN A 3 15.80 -15.84 -23.17
C ASN A 3 14.99 -16.87 -22.37
N GLU A 4 14.99 -16.78 -21.05
CA GLU A 4 13.96 -17.41 -20.25
C GLU A 4 12.62 -16.82 -20.72
N THR A 5 11.87 -17.60 -21.47
CA THR A 5 10.50 -17.26 -21.83
C THR A 5 9.69 -17.29 -20.54
N VAL A 6 9.47 -16.11 -19.96
CA VAL A 6 8.57 -15.97 -18.80
C VAL A 6 7.21 -16.54 -19.21
N SER A 7 6.75 -17.55 -18.48
CA SER A 7 5.47 -18.21 -18.74
C SER A 7 4.34 -17.18 -18.62
N LYS A 8 3.56 -17.03 -19.71
CA LYS A 8 2.39 -16.13 -19.73
C LYS A 8 1.34 -16.61 -18.74
N ASN A 9 0.79 -15.68 -17.96
CA ASN A 9 -0.35 -15.98 -17.11
C ASN A 9 -1.62 -16.24 -17.94
N PHE A 10 -2.68 -16.75 -17.30
CA PHE A 10 -3.90 -17.12 -18.00
C PHE A 10 -4.63 -15.94 -18.66
N ILE A 11 -4.52 -14.72 -18.11
CA ILE A 11 -5.13 -13.51 -18.71
C ILE A 11 -4.39 -13.15 -20.00
N GLU A 12 -3.06 -13.18 -19.98
CA GLU A 12 -2.24 -12.95 -21.17
C GLU A 12 -2.54 -13.97 -22.27
N GLN A 13 -2.73 -15.25 -21.90
CA GLN A 13 -3.11 -16.29 -22.87
C GLN A 13 -4.50 -16.02 -23.48
N MET A 14 -5.45 -15.51 -22.68
CA MET A 14 -6.77 -15.11 -23.21
C MET A 14 -6.66 -13.92 -24.15
N ILE A 15 -5.90 -12.89 -23.80
CA ILE A 15 -5.67 -11.71 -24.66
C ILE A 15 -5.01 -12.11 -25.97
N ASP A 16 -3.95 -12.95 -25.93
CA ASP A 16 -3.29 -13.45 -27.14
C ASP A 16 -4.29 -14.13 -28.08
N LYS A 17 -5.15 -14.97 -27.52
CA LYS A 17 -6.18 -15.67 -28.27
C LYS A 17 -7.20 -14.69 -28.88
N ASP A 18 -7.67 -13.73 -28.11
CA ASP A 18 -8.65 -12.74 -28.59
C ASP A 18 -8.06 -11.87 -29.72
N ILE A 19 -6.76 -11.58 -29.70
CA ILE A 19 -6.03 -10.88 -30.77
C ILE A 19 -5.87 -11.80 -31.99
N GLU A 20 -5.44 -13.06 -31.82
CA GLU A 20 -5.23 -14.04 -32.90
C GLU A 20 -6.51 -14.36 -33.64
N GLU A 21 -7.64 -14.43 -32.92
CA GLU A 21 -8.97 -14.69 -33.50
C GLU A 21 -9.60 -13.42 -34.10
N GLY A 22 -8.97 -12.25 -33.99
CA GLY A 22 -9.45 -10.97 -34.52
C GLY A 22 -10.64 -10.37 -33.75
N TYR A 23 -10.87 -10.82 -32.54
CA TYR A 23 -11.91 -10.25 -31.67
C TYR A 23 -11.47 -8.94 -30.99
N CYS A 24 -10.17 -8.75 -30.77
CA CYS A 24 -9.61 -7.58 -30.15
C CYS A 24 -8.48 -7.00 -31.02
N HIS A 25 -8.60 -5.74 -31.41
CA HIS A 25 -7.56 -5.04 -32.18
C HIS A 25 -6.66 -4.19 -31.29
N GLU A 26 -7.21 -3.65 -30.21
CA GLU A 26 -6.50 -2.86 -29.20
C GLU A 26 -6.89 -3.30 -27.79
N VAL A 27 -5.92 -3.66 -26.97
CA VAL A 27 -6.17 -4.02 -25.55
C VAL A 27 -6.50 -2.77 -24.75
N HIS A 28 -7.71 -2.71 -24.21
CA HIS A 28 -8.16 -1.58 -23.41
C HIS A 28 -8.64 -2.06 -22.04
N THR A 29 -7.91 -1.67 -21.00
CA THR A 29 -8.18 -2.03 -19.61
C THR A 29 -8.52 -0.82 -18.78
N ARG A 30 -8.97 -1.02 -17.53
CA ARG A 30 -9.27 0.09 -16.62
C ARG A 30 -9.08 -0.32 -15.17
N PHE A 31 -8.89 0.66 -14.29
CA PHE A 31 -9.04 0.53 -12.85
C PHE A 31 -10.22 1.40 -12.40
N PRO A 32 -11.32 0.78 -11.85
CA PRO A 32 -12.55 1.49 -11.52
C PRO A 32 -12.78 1.60 -10.00
N PRO A 33 -12.02 2.42 -9.25
CA PRO A 33 -12.23 2.54 -7.82
C PRO A 33 -13.50 3.33 -7.47
N GLU A 34 -14.23 2.88 -6.42
CA GLU A 34 -15.19 3.74 -5.75
C GLU A 34 -14.45 4.80 -4.93
N PRO A 35 -14.79 6.11 -5.03
CA PRO A 35 -14.13 7.18 -4.26
C PRO A 35 -14.66 7.24 -2.81
N ASN A 36 -14.57 6.14 -2.07
CA ASN A 36 -15.11 5.93 -0.73
C ASN A 36 -14.06 5.55 0.33
N GLY A 37 -12.77 5.71 0.03
CA GLY A 37 -11.67 5.43 0.94
C GLY A 37 -10.32 5.32 0.23
N TYR A 38 -9.27 5.22 1.02
CA TYR A 38 -7.90 5.09 0.53
C TYR A 38 -7.62 3.71 -0.07
N LEU A 39 -6.73 3.68 -1.06
CA LEU A 39 -6.26 2.44 -1.67
C LEU A 39 -5.32 1.66 -0.73
N HIS A 40 -5.28 0.35 -0.89
CA HIS A 40 -4.37 -0.53 -0.16
C HIS A 40 -3.61 -1.47 -1.11
N ILE A 41 -2.68 -2.24 -0.59
CA ILE A 41 -1.81 -3.15 -1.37
C ILE A 41 -2.59 -4.10 -2.31
N GLY A 42 -3.80 -4.51 -1.94
CA GLY A 42 -4.67 -5.31 -2.83
C GLY A 42 -5.09 -4.56 -4.08
N HIS A 43 -5.35 -3.25 -3.98
CA HIS A 43 -5.64 -2.39 -5.13
C HIS A 43 -4.40 -2.19 -5.99
N ALA A 44 -3.19 -2.09 -5.40
CA ALA A 44 -1.95 -1.99 -6.15
C ALA A 44 -1.77 -3.17 -7.12
N LYS A 45 -2.13 -4.40 -6.70
CA LYS A 45 -2.11 -5.58 -7.58
C LYS A 45 -3.04 -5.40 -8.79
N SER A 46 -4.26 -4.89 -8.59
CA SER A 46 -5.21 -4.65 -9.68
C SER A 46 -4.74 -3.53 -10.62
N ILE A 47 -4.21 -2.42 -10.08
CA ILE A 47 -3.68 -1.30 -10.86
C ILE A 47 -2.53 -1.76 -11.74
N LEU A 48 -1.52 -2.40 -11.14
CA LEU A 48 -0.31 -2.84 -11.84
C LEU A 48 -0.61 -3.93 -12.88
N LEU A 49 -1.59 -4.80 -12.62
CA LEU A 49 -2.05 -5.79 -13.59
C LEU A 49 -2.71 -5.14 -14.79
N ASN A 50 -3.72 -4.29 -14.59
CA ASN A 50 -4.46 -3.63 -15.67
C ASN A 50 -3.55 -2.71 -16.49
N TYR A 51 -2.76 -1.87 -15.82
CA TYR A 51 -1.80 -0.99 -16.47
C TYR A 51 -0.70 -1.78 -17.20
N GLY A 52 -0.13 -2.79 -16.55
CA GLY A 52 0.92 -3.63 -17.13
C GLY A 52 0.48 -4.38 -18.38
N LEU A 53 -0.76 -4.88 -18.41
CA LEU A 53 -1.34 -5.50 -19.61
C LEU A 53 -1.51 -4.48 -20.74
N ALA A 54 -2.08 -3.31 -20.46
CA ALA A 54 -2.19 -2.24 -21.45
C ALA A 54 -0.81 -1.89 -22.05
N GLN A 55 0.19 -1.68 -21.21
CA GLN A 55 1.57 -1.38 -21.66
C GLN A 55 2.18 -2.53 -22.49
N LYS A 56 2.02 -3.77 -22.02
CA LYS A 56 2.59 -4.95 -22.69
C LYS A 56 2.06 -5.14 -24.11
N TYR A 57 0.78 -4.85 -24.32
CA TYR A 57 0.11 -5.01 -25.61
C TYR A 57 0.01 -3.71 -26.42
N GLY A 58 0.64 -2.62 -25.97
CA GLY A 58 0.59 -1.32 -26.65
C GLY A 58 -0.82 -0.71 -26.72
N GLY A 59 -1.66 -1.05 -25.75
CA GLY A 59 -3.05 -0.62 -25.65
C GLY A 59 -3.27 0.55 -24.69
N LYS A 60 -4.48 0.67 -24.16
CA LYS A 60 -4.94 1.78 -23.32
C LYS A 60 -5.29 1.35 -21.91
N PHE A 61 -5.07 2.25 -20.96
CA PHE A 61 -5.48 2.11 -19.56
C PHE A 61 -6.30 3.32 -19.14
N ASN A 62 -7.52 3.10 -18.59
CA ASN A 62 -8.38 4.15 -18.06
C ASN A 62 -8.37 4.14 -16.53
N LEU A 63 -8.46 5.33 -15.94
CA LEU A 63 -8.90 5.51 -14.56
C LEU A 63 -10.35 5.98 -14.59
N ARG A 64 -11.26 5.17 -14.02
CA ARG A 64 -12.67 5.53 -13.90
C ARG A 64 -13.12 5.48 -12.46
N PHE A 65 -13.60 6.57 -11.94
CA PHE A 65 -14.24 6.57 -10.63
C PHE A 65 -15.69 6.05 -10.76
N ASP A 66 -15.95 4.93 -10.10
CA ASP A 66 -17.30 4.38 -9.97
C ASP A 66 -18.04 5.14 -8.86
N ASP A 67 -18.54 6.32 -9.21
CA ASP A 67 -19.25 7.24 -8.32
C ASP A 67 -20.78 7.13 -8.45
N THR A 68 -21.29 5.89 -8.49
CA THR A 68 -22.73 5.61 -8.58
C THR A 68 -23.48 5.70 -7.25
N ASN A 69 -22.76 5.73 -6.13
CA ASN A 69 -23.35 5.69 -4.79
C ASN A 69 -23.13 7.01 -4.01
N PRO A 70 -24.09 7.94 -4.00
CA PRO A 70 -23.92 9.27 -3.39
C PRO A 70 -23.70 9.27 -1.87
N THR A 71 -23.90 8.12 -1.20
CA THR A 71 -23.86 8.07 0.27
C THR A 71 -22.45 8.04 0.87
N LYS A 72 -21.41 7.73 0.09
CA LYS A 72 -20.06 7.39 0.61
C LYS A 72 -18.92 8.14 -0.09
N GLU A 73 -19.21 8.85 -1.16
CA GLU A 73 -18.20 9.40 -2.07
C GLU A 73 -17.76 10.80 -1.63
N LYS A 74 -16.44 11.05 -1.72
CA LYS A 74 -15.85 12.34 -1.36
C LYS A 74 -14.72 12.71 -2.31
N THR A 75 -14.61 13.98 -2.64
CA THR A 75 -13.55 14.54 -3.48
C THR A 75 -12.15 14.26 -2.92
N GLU A 76 -11.99 14.28 -1.59
CA GLU A 76 -10.74 13.93 -0.91
C GLU A 76 -10.19 12.58 -1.37
N PHE A 77 -11.06 11.57 -1.51
CA PHE A 77 -10.62 10.23 -1.96
C PHE A 77 -10.27 10.19 -3.44
N VAL A 78 -10.92 11.02 -4.27
CA VAL A 78 -10.58 11.13 -5.70
C VAL A 78 -9.14 11.60 -5.87
N GLU A 79 -8.73 12.64 -5.15
CA GLU A 79 -7.37 13.18 -5.20
C GLU A 79 -6.33 12.20 -4.64
N ALA A 80 -6.64 11.58 -3.49
CA ALA A 80 -5.75 10.58 -2.87
C ALA A 80 -5.53 9.36 -3.78
N ILE A 81 -6.59 8.86 -4.42
CA ILE A 81 -6.52 7.71 -5.34
C ILE A 81 -5.67 8.04 -6.56
N GLN A 82 -5.84 9.21 -7.16
CA GLN A 82 -5.02 9.64 -8.31
C GLN A 82 -3.54 9.72 -7.91
N SER A 83 -3.24 10.37 -6.78
CA SER A 83 -1.87 10.45 -6.26
C SER A 83 -1.23 9.07 -6.00
N ASP A 84 -2.00 8.11 -5.48
CA ASP A 84 -1.52 6.76 -5.23
C ASP A 84 -1.22 5.99 -6.53
N ILE A 85 -2.06 6.15 -7.57
CA ILE A 85 -1.88 5.51 -8.88
C ILE A 85 -0.66 6.09 -9.60
N GLU A 86 -0.52 7.42 -9.60
CA GLU A 86 0.66 8.11 -10.15
C GLU A 86 1.95 7.68 -9.44
N TRP A 87 1.91 7.60 -8.11
CA TRP A 87 3.05 7.13 -7.33
C TRP A 87 3.45 5.69 -7.68
N LEU A 88 2.50 4.79 -7.97
CA LEU A 88 2.78 3.43 -8.45
C LEU A 88 3.37 3.41 -9.87
N GLY A 89 3.43 4.55 -10.56
CA GLY A 89 3.95 4.69 -11.91
C GLY A 89 2.95 4.32 -13.00
N ALA A 90 1.66 4.21 -12.68
CA ALA A 90 0.62 4.01 -13.67
C ALA A 90 0.09 5.35 -14.18
N ASP A 91 -0.01 5.48 -15.50
CA ASP A 91 -0.48 6.68 -16.19
C ASP A 91 -1.70 6.34 -17.06
N TRP A 92 -2.78 7.06 -16.85
CA TRP A 92 -4.00 6.96 -17.65
C TRP A 92 -4.02 7.93 -18.85
N GLU A 93 -2.97 8.69 -19.07
CA GLU A 93 -2.79 9.59 -20.23
C GLU A 93 -4.01 10.51 -20.49
N GLY A 94 -4.57 11.05 -19.43
CA GLY A 94 -5.76 11.91 -19.48
C GLY A 94 -7.10 11.18 -19.64
N ARG A 95 -7.11 9.86 -19.71
CA ARG A 95 -8.35 9.04 -19.75
C ARG A 95 -8.91 8.84 -18.34
N LEU A 96 -9.34 9.94 -17.74
CA LEU A 96 -10.01 10.01 -16.44
C LEU A 96 -11.52 10.15 -16.65
N PHE A 97 -12.28 9.20 -16.12
CA PHE A 97 -13.73 9.14 -16.27
C PHE A 97 -14.43 9.01 -14.91
N PHE A 98 -15.71 9.31 -14.91
CA PHE A 98 -16.61 9.15 -13.78
C PHE A 98 -17.89 8.48 -14.24
N ALA A 99 -18.40 7.52 -13.47
CA ALA A 99 -19.66 6.84 -13.76
C ALA A 99 -20.82 7.85 -13.86
N SER A 100 -20.79 8.91 -13.03
CA SER A 100 -21.79 9.98 -13.03
C SER A 100 -21.88 10.77 -14.34
N ASP A 101 -20.85 10.75 -15.21
CA ASP A 101 -20.90 11.37 -16.53
C ASP A 101 -21.82 10.59 -17.50
N TYR A 102 -22.11 9.34 -17.20
CA TYR A 102 -22.92 8.43 -18.03
C TYR A 102 -24.36 8.21 -17.51
N PHE A 103 -24.79 8.93 -16.47
CA PHE A 103 -26.11 8.72 -15.87
C PHE A 103 -27.26 8.93 -16.87
N ASP A 104 -27.14 9.87 -17.79
CA ASP A 104 -28.15 10.06 -18.85
C ASP A 104 -28.22 8.85 -19.79
N GLN A 105 -27.08 8.31 -20.25
CA GLN A 105 -27.03 7.10 -21.11
C GLN A 105 -27.52 5.85 -20.38
N MET A 106 -27.16 5.70 -19.09
CA MET A 106 -27.65 4.60 -18.26
C MET A 106 -29.18 4.65 -18.10
N TYR A 107 -29.75 5.86 -17.90
CA TYR A 107 -31.18 6.05 -17.81
C TYR A 107 -31.89 5.69 -19.12
N GLU A 108 -31.37 6.13 -20.27
CA GLU A 108 -31.88 5.77 -21.59
C GLU A 108 -31.81 4.26 -21.85
N GLY A 109 -30.72 3.61 -21.42
CA GLY A 109 -30.57 2.15 -21.45
C GLY A 109 -31.66 1.44 -20.65
N ALA A 110 -31.99 1.93 -19.45
CA ALA A 110 -33.07 1.39 -18.62
C ALA A 110 -34.44 1.57 -19.28
N VAL A 111 -34.69 2.73 -19.88
CA VAL A 111 -35.93 2.98 -20.69
C VAL A 111 -36.01 1.97 -21.85
N LYS A 112 -34.90 1.68 -22.52
CA LYS A 112 -34.84 0.66 -23.58
C LYS A 112 -35.19 -0.73 -23.05
N LEU A 113 -34.69 -1.13 -21.86
CA LEU A 113 -35.05 -2.41 -21.23
C LEU A 113 -36.55 -2.49 -20.93
N ILE A 114 -37.15 -1.42 -20.39
CA ILE A 114 -38.59 -1.37 -20.13
C ILE A 114 -39.38 -1.56 -21.43
N LYS A 115 -39.00 -0.84 -22.50
CA LYS A 115 -39.64 -0.95 -23.82
C LYS A 115 -39.57 -2.35 -24.43
N LYS A 116 -38.47 -3.07 -24.15
CA LYS A 116 -38.29 -4.49 -24.53
C LYS A 116 -39.05 -5.47 -23.63
N GLY A 117 -39.72 -4.99 -22.57
CA GLY A 117 -40.33 -5.83 -21.54
C GLY A 117 -39.32 -6.57 -20.64
N LYS A 118 -38.06 -6.10 -20.62
CA LYS A 118 -36.94 -6.70 -19.87
C LYS A 118 -36.62 -5.97 -18.56
N ALA A 119 -37.43 -4.99 -18.16
CA ALA A 119 -37.38 -4.36 -16.85
C ALA A 119 -38.78 -3.90 -16.42
N TYR A 120 -39.00 -3.84 -15.12
CA TYR A 120 -40.25 -3.40 -14.51
C TYR A 120 -40.01 -2.70 -13.17
N VAL A 121 -40.90 -1.77 -12.81
CA VAL A 121 -40.88 -1.08 -11.51
C VAL A 121 -41.57 -1.96 -10.48
N SER A 122 -40.90 -2.19 -9.36
CA SER A 122 -41.42 -2.94 -8.22
C SER A 122 -41.61 -2.03 -7.01
N ASP A 123 -42.68 -2.28 -6.24
CA ASP A 123 -42.99 -1.58 -4.98
C ASP A 123 -42.56 -2.43 -3.76
N LEU A 124 -41.86 -3.56 -3.97
CA LEU A 124 -41.34 -4.37 -2.89
C LEU A 124 -40.20 -3.67 -2.15
N SER A 125 -40.27 -3.70 -0.83
CA SER A 125 -39.15 -3.24 0.00
C SER A 125 -37.91 -4.12 -0.17
N ALA A 126 -36.76 -3.65 0.27
CA ALA A 126 -35.51 -4.41 0.22
C ALA A 126 -35.61 -5.78 0.96
N GLU A 127 -36.38 -5.84 2.05
CA GLU A 127 -36.64 -7.09 2.80
C GLU A 127 -37.51 -8.04 2.00
N GLN A 128 -38.59 -7.55 1.42
CA GLN A 128 -39.48 -8.33 0.57
C GLN A 128 -38.76 -8.84 -0.67
N ILE A 129 -37.94 -8.03 -1.33
CA ILE A 129 -37.12 -8.46 -2.48
C ILE A 129 -36.18 -9.61 -2.06
N ARG A 130 -35.57 -9.51 -0.88
CA ARG A 130 -34.70 -10.58 -0.35
C ARG A 130 -35.49 -11.87 -0.10
N GLU A 131 -36.68 -11.79 0.45
CA GLU A 131 -37.58 -12.94 0.66
C GLU A 131 -38.01 -13.56 -0.68
N TYR A 132 -38.49 -12.71 -1.62
CA TYR A 132 -38.95 -13.19 -2.94
C TYR A 132 -37.82 -13.79 -3.79
N ARG A 133 -36.59 -13.30 -3.62
CA ARG A 133 -35.42 -13.83 -4.32
C ARG A 133 -35.10 -15.28 -3.94
N GLY A 134 -35.53 -15.75 -2.76
CA GLY A 134 -35.27 -17.09 -2.26
C GLY A 134 -33.84 -17.30 -1.78
N THR A 135 -33.41 -18.54 -1.75
CA THR A 135 -32.08 -18.97 -1.24
C THR A 135 -31.29 -19.70 -2.34
N LEU A 136 -30.07 -20.14 -2.03
CA LEU A 136 -29.26 -20.96 -2.95
C LEU A 136 -29.94 -22.31 -3.28
N THR A 137 -30.77 -22.83 -2.39
CA THR A 137 -31.45 -24.13 -2.52
C THR A 137 -32.93 -24.00 -2.90
N GLU A 138 -33.51 -22.81 -2.78
CA GLU A 138 -34.90 -22.55 -3.10
C GLU A 138 -35.00 -21.50 -4.19
N PRO A 139 -35.81 -21.71 -5.26
CA PRO A 139 -36.01 -20.73 -6.31
C PRO A 139 -36.73 -19.49 -5.76
N GLY A 140 -36.59 -18.38 -6.49
CA GLY A 140 -37.34 -17.17 -6.19
C GLY A 140 -38.82 -17.29 -6.55
N LYS A 141 -39.60 -16.36 -6.01
CA LYS A 141 -41.04 -16.19 -6.29
C LYS A 141 -41.21 -15.02 -7.26
N GLU A 142 -42.18 -15.10 -8.14
CA GLU A 142 -42.54 -14.01 -9.03
C GLU A 142 -42.92 -12.75 -8.24
N ASP A 143 -42.35 -11.61 -8.64
CA ASP A 143 -42.70 -10.30 -8.09
C ASP A 143 -44.13 -9.95 -8.54
N PRO A 144 -45.04 -9.58 -7.64
CA PRO A 144 -46.44 -9.25 -7.99
C PRO A 144 -46.55 -8.07 -8.98
N TYR A 145 -45.52 -7.24 -9.08
CA TYR A 145 -45.48 -6.07 -9.99
C TYR A 145 -44.84 -6.39 -11.33
N SER A 146 -44.32 -7.60 -11.54
CA SER A 146 -43.69 -8.03 -12.80
C SER A 146 -44.64 -8.01 -14.00
N THR A 147 -45.96 -8.03 -13.78
CA THR A 147 -46.99 -8.06 -14.83
C THR A 147 -47.46 -6.67 -15.28
N ARG A 148 -46.92 -5.58 -14.74
CA ARG A 148 -47.21 -4.21 -15.16
C ARG A 148 -46.95 -4.01 -16.66
N SER A 149 -47.79 -3.23 -17.33
CA SER A 149 -47.58 -2.89 -18.74
C SER A 149 -46.33 -2.06 -18.97
N VAL A 150 -45.85 -2.05 -20.21
CA VAL A 150 -44.69 -1.23 -20.60
C VAL A 150 -44.96 0.26 -20.34
N GLU A 151 -46.17 0.72 -20.66
CA GLU A 151 -46.59 2.13 -20.51
C GLU A 151 -46.63 2.54 -19.02
N GLU A 152 -47.16 1.64 -18.15
CA GLU A 152 -47.17 1.86 -16.70
C GLU A 152 -45.75 1.93 -16.13
N ASN A 153 -44.89 0.99 -16.51
CA ASN A 153 -43.49 0.95 -16.06
C ASN A 153 -42.69 2.20 -16.52
N LEU A 154 -42.92 2.67 -17.75
CA LEU A 154 -42.30 3.91 -18.25
C LEU A 154 -42.73 5.12 -17.43
N ALA A 155 -44.06 5.27 -17.16
CA ALA A 155 -44.58 6.37 -16.37
C ALA A 155 -44.03 6.35 -14.93
N LEU A 156 -44.01 5.17 -14.30
CA LEU A 156 -43.47 5.04 -12.95
C LEU A 156 -41.95 5.31 -12.89
N PHE A 157 -41.18 4.87 -13.88
CA PHE A 157 -39.75 5.14 -13.91
C PHE A 157 -39.40 6.60 -14.14
N GLU A 158 -40.21 7.30 -14.97
CA GLU A 158 -40.11 8.74 -15.10
C GLU A 158 -40.49 9.46 -13.80
N ASP A 159 -41.51 8.99 -13.09
CA ASP A 159 -41.90 9.51 -11.79
C ASP A 159 -40.84 9.27 -10.71
N MET A 160 -40.08 8.14 -10.76
CA MET A 160 -38.92 7.91 -9.92
C MET A 160 -37.85 8.99 -10.19
N LYS A 161 -37.52 9.25 -11.47
CA LYS A 161 -36.55 10.29 -11.86
C LYS A 161 -36.96 11.67 -11.37
N ASN A 162 -38.26 11.97 -11.41
CA ASN A 162 -38.81 13.26 -11.01
C ASN A 162 -39.03 13.41 -9.49
N GLY A 163 -38.59 12.45 -8.68
CA GLY A 163 -38.60 12.53 -7.23
C GLY A 163 -39.97 12.40 -6.59
N LYS A 164 -40.93 11.74 -7.24
CA LYS A 164 -42.29 11.58 -6.72
C LYS A 164 -42.41 10.49 -5.64
N PHE A 165 -41.40 9.68 -5.45
CA PHE A 165 -41.39 8.55 -4.49
C PHE A 165 -40.32 8.75 -3.43
N ALA A 166 -40.61 8.26 -2.21
CA ALA A 166 -39.65 8.25 -1.11
C ALA A 166 -38.52 7.21 -1.33
N ASP A 167 -37.45 7.38 -0.57
CA ASP A 167 -36.33 6.43 -0.60
C ASP A 167 -36.78 5.01 -0.27
N GLY A 168 -36.44 4.06 -1.13
CA GLY A 168 -36.81 2.66 -0.98
C GLY A 168 -38.26 2.31 -1.31
N GLU A 169 -39.13 3.30 -1.71
CA GLU A 169 -40.51 3.04 -2.04
C GLU A 169 -40.68 2.31 -3.38
N LYS A 170 -39.81 2.61 -4.35
CA LYS A 170 -39.79 1.96 -5.65
C LYS A 170 -38.37 1.68 -6.12
N VAL A 171 -38.25 0.58 -6.85
CA VAL A 171 -37.01 0.17 -7.53
C VAL A 171 -37.32 -0.28 -8.94
N LEU A 172 -36.35 -0.12 -9.86
CA LEU A 172 -36.42 -0.78 -11.17
C LEU A 172 -35.68 -2.12 -11.09
N ARG A 173 -36.34 -3.20 -11.51
CA ARG A 173 -35.77 -4.53 -11.57
C ARG A 173 -35.61 -5.00 -13.01
N ALA A 174 -34.48 -5.65 -13.33
CA ALA A 174 -34.37 -6.41 -14.57
C ALA A 174 -35.29 -7.63 -14.53
N ARG A 175 -35.90 -8.00 -15.65
CA ARG A 175 -36.67 -9.24 -15.80
C ARG A 175 -35.80 -10.27 -16.48
N ILE A 176 -35.33 -11.25 -15.74
CA ILE A 176 -34.41 -12.29 -16.24
C ILE A 176 -34.96 -13.69 -15.95
N ASP A 177 -34.75 -14.22 -14.72
CA ASP A 177 -35.20 -15.56 -14.36
C ASP A 177 -35.20 -15.75 -12.83
N MET A 178 -36.38 -15.74 -12.21
CA MET A 178 -36.55 -15.93 -10.77
C MET A 178 -36.21 -17.36 -10.31
N ALA A 179 -36.11 -18.32 -11.24
CA ALA A 179 -35.73 -19.70 -10.94
C ALA A 179 -34.23 -19.99 -11.15
N SER A 180 -33.45 -19.01 -11.59
CA SER A 180 -32.02 -19.16 -11.84
C SER A 180 -31.27 -19.72 -10.63
N SER A 181 -30.33 -20.64 -10.85
CA SER A 181 -29.40 -21.10 -9.80
C SER A 181 -28.47 -19.98 -9.30
N ASN A 182 -28.19 -19.00 -10.15
CA ASN A 182 -27.43 -17.81 -9.79
C ASN A 182 -28.38 -16.73 -9.23
N ILE A 183 -28.25 -16.43 -7.94
CA ILE A 183 -29.10 -15.45 -7.26
C ILE A 183 -29.02 -14.05 -7.90
N ASN A 184 -27.87 -13.67 -8.50
CA ASN A 184 -27.68 -12.36 -9.14
C ASN A 184 -28.52 -12.24 -10.44
N MET A 185 -29.02 -13.36 -11.00
CA MET A 185 -29.89 -13.40 -12.18
C MET A 185 -31.39 -13.40 -11.83
N ARG A 186 -31.74 -13.44 -10.52
CA ARG A 186 -33.15 -13.46 -10.07
C ARG A 186 -33.73 -12.07 -9.98
N ASP A 187 -34.06 -11.50 -11.12
CA ASP A 187 -34.62 -10.15 -11.30
C ASP A 187 -33.93 -9.10 -10.41
N PRO A 188 -32.63 -8.83 -10.64
CA PRO A 188 -31.88 -7.91 -9.80
C PRO A 188 -32.40 -6.48 -9.87
N VAL A 189 -32.25 -5.74 -8.79
CA VAL A 189 -32.47 -4.29 -8.78
C VAL A 189 -31.39 -3.60 -9.60
N ILE A 190 -31.80 -2.78 -10.58
CA ILE A 190 -30.89 -2.03 -11.44
C ILE A 190 -30.94 -0.51 -11.20
N TYR A 191 -32.03 0.01 -10.61
CA TYR A 191 -32.16 1.40 -10.15
C TYR A 191 -32.88 1.48 -8.81
N ARG A 192 -32.50 2.45 -7.98
CA ARG A 192 -33.14 2.78 -6.71
C ARG A 192 -33.40 4.26 -6.58
N VAL A 193 -34.42 4.64 -5.80
CA VAL A 193 -34.67 6.02 -5.37
C VAL A 193 -33.78 6.33 -4.15
N ALA A 194 -33.07 7.45 -4.19
CA ALA A 194 -32.28 7.98 -3.08
C ALA A 194 -32.18 9.51 -3.20
N HIS A 195 -32.79 10.24 -2.28
CA HIS A 195 -32.75 11.71 -2.23
C HIS A 195 -31.51 12.17 -1.49
N MET A 196 -30.38 12.19 -2.20
CA MET A 196 -29.08 12.56 -1.67
C MET A 196 -28.31 13.41 -2.66
N THR A 197 -27.60 14.42 -2.16
CA THR A 197 -26.72 15.25 -2.96
C THR A 197 -25.50 14.43 -3.40
N HIS A 198 -25.29 14.32 -4.70
CA HIS A 198 -24.14 13.65 -5.29
C HIS A 198 -22.95 14.60 -5.41
N HIS A 199 -21.73 14.14 -5.13
CA HIS A 199 -20.52 14.99 -5.06
C HIS A 199 -20.20 15.73 -6.37
N ARG A 200 -20.64 15.24 -7.55
CA ARG A 200 -20.43 15.87 -8.85
C ARG A 200 -21.71 16.41 -9.48
N THR A 201 -22.80 15.66 -9.45
CA THR A 201 -24.05 16.03 -10.12
C THR A 201 -25.01 16.84 -9.23
N GLY A 202 -24.67 17.04 -7.95
CA GLY A 202 -25.52 17.75 -6.99
C GLY A 202 -26.87 17.05 -6.81
N ASP A 203 -27.95 17.83 -6.88
CA ASP A 203 -29.32 17.34 -6.69
C ASP A 203 -30.05 17.09 -8.04
N LYS A 204 -29.29 16.94 -9.14
CA LYS A 204 -29.87 16.65 -10.47
C LYS A 204 -30.63 15.31 -10.49
N TRP A 205 -30.16 14.34 -9.72
CA TRP A 205 -30.69 12.98 -9.69
C TRP A 205 -31.20 12.63 -8.31
N CYS A 206 -32.30 11.91 -8.23
CA CYS A 206 -32.82 11.26 -7.03
C CYS A 206 -33.08 9.76 -7.26
N THR A 207 -32.67 9.25 -8.42
CA THR A 207 -32.66 7.82 -8.74
C THR A 207 -31.30 7.46 -9.31
N TYR A 208 -30.71 6.39 -8.79
CA TYR A 208 -29.32 6.02 -9.08
C TYR A 208 -29.23 4.58 -9.57
N PRO A 209 -28.37 4.30 -10.58
CA PRO A 209 -28.12 2.95 -11.04
C PRO A 209 -27.41 2.12 -9.96
N MET A 210 -27.66 0.82 -9.96
CA MET A 210 -26.91 -0.14 -9.16
C MET A 210 -25.63 -0.53 -9.88
N TYR A 211 -24.58 -0.90 -9.12
CA TYR A 211 -23.26 -1.28 -9.64
C TYR A 211 -23.32 -2.28 -10.79
N ASP A 212 -24.04 -3.41 -10.61
CA ASP A 212 -24.11 -4.47 -11.61
C ASP A 212 -24.77 -4.07 -12.94
N TYR A 213 -25.51 -2.96 -12.94
CA TYR A 213 -26.10 -2.38 -14.15
C TYR A 213 -25.18 -1.29 -14.75
N ALA A 214 -24.60 -0.43 -13.92
CA ALA A 214 -23.77 0.69 -14.34
C ALA A 214 -22.45 0.23 -14.95
N HIS A 215 -21.71 -0.60 -14.23
CA HIS A 215 -20.37 -1.03 -14.59
C HIS A 215 -20.19 -1.64 -16.00
N PRO A 216 -21.03 -2.59 -16.48
CA PRO A 216 -20.94 -3.08 -17.86
C PRO A 216 -21.26 -2.02 -18.92
N ILE A 217 -22.12 -1.05 -18.61
CA ILE A 217 -22.44 0.07 -19.52
C ILE A 217 -21.26 1.03 -19.63
N GLU A 218 -20.62 1.37 -18.50
CA GLU A 218 -19.41 2.18 -18.47
C GLU A 218 -18.28 1.54 -19.28
N ASP A 219 -18.04 0.25 -19.08
CA ASP A 219 -17.04 -0.49 -19.84
C ASP A 219 -17.34 -0.44 -21.35
N ALA A 220 -18.62 -0.56 -21.73
CA ALA A 220 -19.03 -0.49 -23.13
C ALA A 220 -18.83 0.91 -23.72
N ILE A 221 -19.24 1.97 -23.03
CA ILE A 221 -19.10 3.37 -23.47
C ILE A 221 -17.63 3.75 -23.66
N GLU A 222 -16.78 3.31 -22.74
CA GLU A 222 -15.34 3.60 -22.77
C GLU A 222 -14.54 2.71 -23.75
N GLY A 223 -15.18 1.71 -24.37
CA GLY A 223 -14.52 0.79 -25.30
C GLY A 223 -13.54 -0.15 -24.59
N ILE A 224 -13.79 -0.49 -23.33
CA ILE A 224 -12.99 -1.48 -22.61
C ILE A 224 -13.16 -2.85 -23.28
N THR A 225 -12.05 -3.52 -23.58
CA THR A 225 -12.07 -4.85 -24.15
C THR A 225 -11.97 -5.94 -23.09
N HIS A 226 -11.06 -5.76 -22.13
CA HIS A 226 -10.81 -6.73 -21.07
C HIS A 226 -11.09 -6.08 -19.71
N SER A 227 -12.25 -6.41 -19.16
CA SER A 227 -12.79 -5.94 -17.87
C SER A 227 -12.26 -6.85 -16.76
N ILE A 228 -11.07 -6.53 -16.22
CA ILE A 228 -10.37 -7.39 -15.26
C ILE A 228 -10.72 -6.98 -13.84
N CYS A 229 -11.20 -7.94 -13.04
CA CYS A 229 -11.64 -7.73 -11.66
C CYS A 229 -11.26 -8.92 -10.75
N THR A 230 -11.61 -8.86 -9.46
CA THR A 230 -11.33 -9.95 -8.52
C THR A 230 -12.42 -11.03 -8.56
N LEU A 231 -12.08 -12.26 -8.07
CA LEU A 231 -12.98 -13.43 -8.05
C LEU A 231 -14.30 -13.21 -7.30
N GLU A 232 -14.40 -12.18 -6.47
CA GLU A 232 -15.67 -11.85 -5.81
C GLU A 232 -16.79 -11.47 -6.78
N PHE A 233 -16.45 -11.13 -8.02
CA PHE A 233 -17.38 -10.79 -9.10
C PHE A 233 -17.67 -11.94 -10.08
N GLU A 234 -17.14 -13.15 -9.82
CA GLU A 234 -17.35 -14.29 -10.74
C GLU A 234 -18.83 -14.64 -10.88
N ASP A 235 -19.58 -14.65 -9.79
CA ASP A 235 -21.04 -14.89 -9.80
C ASP A 235 -21.84 -13.73 -10.41
N HIS A 236 -21.24 -12.54 -10.54
CA HIS A 236 -21.85 -11.38 -11.18
C HIS A 236 -21.65 -11.36 -12.70
N ARG A 237 -20.68 -12.10 -13.23
CA ARG A 237 -20.37 -12.12 -14.69
C ARG A 237 -21.56 -12.47 -15.58
N PRO A 238 -22.46 -13.42 -15.26
CA PRO A 238 -23.66 -13.66 -16.08
C PRO A 238 -24.56 -12.43 -16.20
N LEU A 239 -24.70 -11.64 -15.12
CA LEU A 239 -25.47 -10.38 -15.14
C LEU A 239 -24.73 -9.31 -15.95
N TYR A 240 -23.41 -9.19 -15.77
CA TYR A 240 -22.57 -8.31 -16.58
C TYR A 240 -22.77 -8.58 -18.08
N ASN A 241 -22.66 -9.84 -18.52
CA ASN A 241 -22.85 -10.23 -19.91
C ASN A 241 -24.27 -9.93 -20.42
N TRP A 242 -25.29 -10.12 -19.57
CA TRP A 242 -26.68 -9.81 -19.92
C TRP A 242 -26.88 -8.31 -20.14
N VAL A 243 -26.32 -7.45 -19.28
CA VAL A 243 -26.41 -5.99 -19.44
C VAL A 243 -25.64 -5.54 -20.69
N VAL A 244 -24.46 -6.06 -20.93
CA VAL A 244 -23.70 -5.76 -22.17
C VAL A 244 -24.51 -6.12 -23.41
N GLU A 245 -25.10 -7.32 -23.48
CA GLU A 245 -25.89 -7.77 -24.64
C GLU A 245 -27.16 -6.92 -24.83
N GLU A 246 -27.88 -6.59 -23.76
CA GLU A 246 -29.18 -5.94 -23.88
C GLU A 246 -29.09 -4.40 -24.03
N VAL A 247 -28.04 -3.80 -23.51
CA VAL A 247 -27.87 -2.33 -23.43
C VAL A 247 -26.52 -1.88 -23.98
N GLY A 248 -25.42 -2.43 -23.45
CA GLY A 248 -24.08 -1.89 -23.65
C GLY A 248 -23.56 -2.00 -25.08
N LYS A 249 -23.85 -3.08 -25.75
CA LYS A 249 -23.35 -3.39 -27.10
C LYS A 249 -23.66 -2.31 -28.16
N ASP A 250 -24.78 -1.59 -28.01
CA ASP A 250 -25.11 -0.48 -28.89
C ASP A 250 -24.33 0.80 -28.57
N MET A 251 -23.66 0.85 -27.40
CA MET A 251 -22.93 2.01 -26.87
C MET A 251 -21.41 1.92 -27.11
N ILE A 252 -20.90 0.79 -27.63
CA ILE A 252 -19.49 0.60 -27.95
C ILE A 252 -19.09 1.60 -29.04
N PRO A 253 -18.01 2.40 -28.82
CA PRO A 253 -17.61 3.44 -29.78
C PRO A 253 -17.14 2.89 -31.11
N ASP A 254 -16.34 1.84 -31.09
CA ASP A 254 -15.86 1.13 -32.28
C ASP A 254 -16.65 -0.17 -32.47
N LYS A 255 -17.38 -0.26 -33.56
CA LYS A 255 -18.22 -1.42 -33.85
C LYS A 255 -17.46 -2.66 -34.32
N ASP A 256 -16.19 -2.47 -34.67
CA ASP A 256 -15.30 -3.57 -35.07
C ASP A 256 -14.60 -4.19 -33.85
N GLU A 257 -14.67 -3.55 -32.68
CA GLU A 257 -14.15 -4.09 -31.42
C GLU A 257 -15.16 -5.03 -30.73
N MET A 258 -14.60 -6.00 -30.00
CA MET A 258 -15.42 -6.92 -29.20
C MET A 258 -16.16 -6.19 -28.08
N PRO A 259 -17.34 -6.67 -27.66
CA PRO A 259 -17.96 -6.23 -26.44
C PRO A 259 -17.06 -6.47 -25.22
N PRO A 260 -17.13 -5.62 -24.19
CA PRO A 260 -16.29 -5.79 -22.99
C PRO A 260 -16.51 -7.18 -22.37
N ARG A 261 -15.39 -7.81 -21.98
CA ARG A 261 -15.37 -9.18 -21.44
C ARG A 261 -14.84 -9.16 -20.02
N GLN A 262 -15.66 -9.57 -19.06
CA GLN A 262 -15.24 -9.68 -17.67
C GLN A 262 -14.34 -10.91 -17.45
N ILE A 263 -13.20 -10.69 -16.76
CA ILE A 263 -12.21 -11.71 -16.43
C ILE A 263 -11.83 -11.55 -14.96
N GLU A 264 -11.91 -12.63 -14.19
CA GLU A 264 -11.63 -12.59 -12.76
C GLU A 264 -10.29 -13.24 -12.42
N PHE A 265 -9.60 -12.64 -11.43
CA PHE A 265 -8.36 -13.16 -10.86
C PHE A 265 -8.45 -13.19 -9.32
N ALA A 266 -7.58 -13.98 -8.71
CA ALA A 266 -7.55 -14.17 -7.27
C ALA A 266 -7.17 -12.89 -6.51
N LYS A 267 -7.97 -12.56 -5.50
CA LYS A 267 -7.69 -11.45 -4.59
C LYS A 267 -6.43 -11.72 -3.78
N LEU A 268 -5.67 -10.66 -3.50
CA LEU A 268 -4.51 -10.73 -2.64
C LEU A 268 -4.93 -10.69 -1.16
N TYR A 269 -4.62 -11.75 -0.43
CA TYR A 269 -4.73 -11.80 1.03
C TYR A 269 -3.34 -11.78 1.64
N LEU A 270 -3.12 -10.89 2.60
CA LEU A 270 -1.90 -10.82 3.38
C LEU A 270 -2.15 -11.31 4.80
N THR A 271 -1.18 -12.04 5.35
CA THR A 271 -1.19 -12.40 6.77
C THR A 271 -0.92 -11.18 7.64
N ASN A 272 -1.45 -11.17 8.85
CA ASN A 272 -1.12 -10.21 9.92
C ASN A 272 -1.35 -8.74 9.58
N VAL A 273 -2.28 -8.44 8.66
CA VAL A 273 -2.65 -7.07 8.27
C VAL A 273 -4.14 -6.80 8.44
N VAL A 274 -4.48 -5.56 8.69
CA VAL A 274 -5.86 -5.08 8.74
C VAL A 274 -6.18 -4.34 7.44
N THR A 275 -7.12 -4.85 6.64
CA THR A 275 -7.54 -4.24 5.37
C THR A 275 -8.99 -3.75 5.38
N GLY A 276 -9.79 -4.20 6.33
CA GLY A 276 -11.20 -3.85 6.41
C GLY A 276 -11.40 -2.38 6.80
N LYS A 277 -12.02 -1.59 5.90
CA LYS A 277 -12.27 -0.14 6.11
C LYS A 277 -12.92 0.17 7.46
N ARG A 278 -13.87 -0.65 7.91
CA ARG A 278 -14.54 -0.48 9.21
C ARG A 278 -13.57 -0.54 10.38
N TYR A 279 -12.62 -1.47 10.34
CA TYR A 279 -11.62 -1.63 11.39
C TYR A 279 -10.60 -0.49 11.36
N ILE A 280 -10.10 -0.12 10.18
CA ILE A 280 -9.14 0.99 10.03
C ILE A 280 -9.77 2.30 10.52
N LYS A 281 -11.02 2.58 10.11
CA LYS A 281 -11.76 3.76 10.57
C LYS A 281 -11.82 3.82 12.10
N ARG A 282 -12.14 2.69 12.75
CA ARG A 282 -12.19 2.60 14.20
C ARG A 282 -10.83 2.83 14.85
N LEU A 283 -9.74 2.26 14.30
CA LEU A 283 -8.38 2.49 14.79
C LEU A 283 -7.98 3.98 14.75
N VAL A 284 -8.40 4.70 13.70
CA VAL A 284 -8.18 6.15 13.58
C VAL A 284 -9.05 6.93 14.58
N GLU A 285 -10.33 6.61 14.69
CA GLU A 285 -11.27 7.29 15.61
C GLU A 285 -10.90 7.09 17.08
N GLU A 286 -10.37 5.93 17.44
CA GLU A 286 -9.91 5.61 18.80
C GLU A 286 -8.47 6.13 19.08
N GLY A 287 -7.80 6.73 18.08
CA GLY A 287 -6.43 7.26 18.22
C GLY A 287 -5.36 6.18 18.40
N ILE A 288 -5.64 4.94 18.00
CA ILE A 288 -4.67 3.82 18.04
C ILE A 288 -3.65 3.99 16.92
N VAL A 289 -4.07 4.54 15.78
CA VAL A 289 -3.21 4.98 14.67
C VAL A 289 -3.42 6.47 14.41
N ASP A 290 -2.41 7.15 13.86
CA ASP A 290 -2.43 8.60 13.66
C ASP A 290 -3.11 9.05 12.35
N GLY A 291 -3.67 8.12 11.59
CA GLY A 291 -4.38 8.36 10.34
C GLY A 291 -4.37 7.15 9.41
N TRP A 292 -4.94 7.32 8.23
CA TRP A 292 -4.96 6.29 7.18
C TRP A 292 -3.57 6.05 6.55
N ASP A 293 -2.65 6.97 6.77
CA ASP A 293 -1.25 6.94 6.36
C ASP A 293 -0.30 6.43 7.47
N ASP A 294 -0.85 5.93 8.59
CA ASP A 294 -0.02 5.37 9.67
C ASP A 294 0.83 4.19 9.16
N PRO A 295 2.16 4.19 9.38
CA PRO A 295 3.08 3.18 8.87
C PRO A 295 2.80 1.73 9.28
N ARG A 296 1.91 1.49 10.23
CA ARG A 296 1.44 0.16 10.65
C ARG A 296 0.32 -0.40 9.76
N LEU A 297 -0.24 0.42 8.87
CA LEU A 297 -1.28 0.05 7.93
C LEU A 297 -0.69 -0.38 6.58
N VAL A 298 -1.55 -0.94 5.72
CA VAL A 298 -1.19 -1.37 4.36
C VAL A 298 -1.92 -0.58 3.28
N SER A 299 -2.41 0.63 3.61
CA SER A 299 -2.80 1.60 2.59
C SER A 299 -1.59 2.00 1.76
N ILE A 300 -1.77 2.40 0.50
CA ILE A 300 -0.66 2.85 -0.35
C ILE A 300 0.01 4.08 0.27
N ALA A 301 -0.78 5.00 0.82
CA ALA A 301 -0.27 6.16 1.55
C ALA A 301 0.60 5.77 2.76
N ALA A 302 0.18 4.76 3.55
CA ALA A 302 0.95 4.25 4.68
C ALA A 302 2.26 3.58 4.25
N LEU A 303 2.21 2.75 3.21
CA LEU A 303 3.39 2.10 2.64
C LEU A 303 4.39 3.14 2.11
N ARG A 304 3.91 4.14 1.38
CA ARG A 304 4.72 5.26 0.89
C ARG A 304 5.36 6.03 2.04
N ARG A 305 4.61 6.40 3.08
CA ARG A 305 5.13 7.08 4.27
C ARG A 305 6.17 6.25 5.00
N ARG A 306 5.98 4.92 5.06
CA ARG A 306 6.94 3.97 5.63
C ARG A 306 8.22 3.81 4.79
N GLY A 307 8.27 4.35 3.58
CA GLY A 307 9.45 4.33 2.70
C GLY A 307 9.47 3.20 1.68
N PHE A 308 8.32 2.54 1.41
CA PHE A 308 8.22 1.64 0.27
C PHE A 308 8.40 2.42 -1.04
N THR A 309 8.93 1.73 -2.03
CA THR A 309 9.12 2.25 -3.38
C THR A 309 8.11 1.62 -4.34
N PRO A 310 7.73 2.29 -5.42
CA PRO A 310 6.92 1.68 -6.47
C PRO A 310 7.52 0.37 -7.01
N GLU A 311 8.84 0.33 -7.16
CA GLU A 311 9.60 -0.84 -7.63
C GLU A 311 9.45 -2.02 -6.67
N SER A 312 9.51 -1.79 -5.36
CA SER A 312 9.33 -2.84 -4.35
C SER A 312 7.91 -3.39 -4.36
N ILE A 313 6.90 -2.53 -4.54
CA ILE A 313 5.50 -2.95 -4.66
C ILE A 313 5.29 -3.76 -5.94
N LYS A 314 5.88 -3.33 -7.06
CA LYS A 314 5.84 -4.07 -8.33
C LYS A 314 6.49 -5.45 -8.18
N MET A 315 7.70 -5.50 -7.62
CA MET A 315 8.40 -6.78 -7.34
C MET A 315 7.52 -7.71 -6.50
N PHE A 316 6.87 -7.19 -5.47
CA PHE A 316 5.97 -7.97 -4.62
C PHE A 316 4.77 -8.52 -5.40
N VAL A 317 4.12 -7.70 -6.23
CA VAL A 317 2.98 -8.11 -7.06
C VAL A 317 3.39 -9.17 -8.08
N ASP A 318 4.56 -9.01 -8.70
CA ASP A 318 5.12 -9.98 -9.64
C ASP A 318 5.40 -11.34 -8.97
N LEU A 319 5.97 -11.33 -7.75
CA LEU A 319 6.19 -12.56 -6.97
C LEU A 319 4.89 -13.24 -6.52
N CYS A 320 3.83 -12.48 -6.24
CA CYS A 320 2.51 -13.04 -5.93
C CYS A 320 1.88 -13.75 -7.13
N GLY A 321 2.23 -13.33 -8.33
CA GLY A 321 1.68 -13.87 -9.58
C GLY A 321 0.18 -13.64 -9.77
N ILE A 322 -0.33 -14.12 -10.89
CA ILE A 322 -1.75 -14.02 -11.28
C ILE A 322 -2.33 -15.42 -11.41
N SER A 323 -3.34 -15.74 -10.62
CA SER A 323 -4.02 -17.05 -10.61
C SER A 323 -5.52 -16.90 -10.41
N LYS A 324 -6.27 -17.99 -10.56
CA LYS A 324 -7.70 -18.11 -10.20
C LYS A 324 -7.94 -18.73 -8.83
N ALA A 325 -6.88 -19.08 -8.10
CA ALA A 325 -7.00 -19.65 -6.75
C ALA A 325 -6.58 -18.61 -5.71
N ASN A 326 -7.47 -18.31 -4.77
CA ASN A 326 -7.15 -17.43 -3.64
C ASN A 326 -6.00 -18.02 -2.83
N SER A 327 -5.00 -17.21 -2.55
CA SER A 327 -3.85 -17.57 -1.73
C SER A 327 -3.56 -16.46 -0.72
N SER A 328 -3.11 -16.85 0.46
CA SER A 328 -2.60 -15.92 1.45
C SER A 328 -1.08 -15.81 1.31
N VAL A 329 -0.58 -14.60 1.27
CA VAL A 329 0.86 -14.29 1.16
C VAL A 329 1.34 -13.75 2.49
N ASP A 330 2.51 -14.20 2.94
CA ASP A 330 3.11 -13.67 4.16
C ASP A 330 3.53 -12.20 3.96
N TYR A 331 3.17 -11.34 4.92
CA TYR A 331 3.58 -9.93 4.93
C TYR A 331 5.10 -9.76 4.86
N ALA A 332 5.86 -10.71 5.41
CA ALA A 332 7.32 -10.71 5.32
C ALA A 332 7.87 -10.72 3.88
N MET A 333 7.09 -11.23 2.89
CA MET A 333 7.46 -11.16 1.48
C MET A 333 7.47 -9.70 0.97
N LEU A 334 6.51 -8.90 1.41
CA LEU A 334 6.48 -7.46 1.08
C LEU A 334 7.70 -6.74 1.67
N GLU A 335 8.06 -7.06 2.92
CA GLU A 335 9.27 -6.54 3.56
C GLU A 335 10.57 -7.02 2.87
N TYR A 336 10.58 -8.23 2.36
CA TYR A 336 11.70 -8.75 1.56
C TYR A 336 11.88 -7.91 0.29
N CYS A 337 10.80 -7.64 -0.45
CA CYS A 337 10.88 -6.87 -1.70
C CYS A 337 11.47 -5.47 -1.49
N ILE A 338 11.07 -4.76 -0.44
CA ILE A 338 11.64 -3.43 -0.18
C ILE A 338 13.11 -3.51 0.23
N ARG A 339 13.53 -4.52 1.01
CA ARG A 339 14.94 -4.70 1.36
C ARG A 339 15.80 -4.95 0.12
N GLU A 340 15.36 -5.82 -0.77
CA GLU A 340 16.09 -6.12 -2.01
C GLU A 340 16.17 -4.88 -2.91
N ASP A 341 15.11 -4.08 -3.00
CA ASP A 341 15.11 -2.84 -3.77
C ASP A 341 16.08 -1.80 -3.19
N LEU A 342 16.09 -1.60 -1.88
CA LEU A 342 16.91 -0.56 -1.24
C LEU A 342 18.38 -0.96 -1.07
N LYS A 343 18.67 -2.24 -0.96
CA LYS A 343 19.99 -2.80 -0.63
C LYS A 343 21.15 -2.23 -1.48
N LEU A 344 20.92 -2.09 -2.78
CA LEU A 344 21.91 -1.58 -3.72
C LEU A 344 21.72 -0.10 -4.06
N LYS A 345 20.57 0.49 -3.72
CA LYS A 345 20.20 1.85 -4.12
C LYS A 345 20.45 2.89 -3.04
N LYS A 346 20.58 2.48 -1.77
CA LYS A 346 20.59 3.43 -0.66
C LYS A 346 21.90 3.39 0.12
N PRO A 347 22.34 4.56 0.63
CA PRO A 347 23.58 4.64 1.42
C PRO A 347 23.41 3.97 2.79
N ARG A 348 24.53 3.41 3.27
CA ARG A 348 24.66 2.81 4.60
C ARG A 348 25.23 3.86 5.54
N MET A 349 24.46 4.29 6.52
CA MET A 349 24.77 5.35 7.49
C MET A 349 24.91 4.77 8.88
N MET A 350 25.69 5.42 9.74
CA MET A 350 25.77 5.07 11.17
C MET A 350 24.74 5.88 11.96
N ALA A 351 23.99 5.20 12.82
CA ALA A 351 23.03 5.79 13.74
C ALA A 351 23.01 5.00 15.05
N ILE A 352 23.04 5.69 16.15
CA ILE A 352 23.08 5.15 17.51
C ILE A 352 21.72 5.34 18.17
N LEU A 353 21.08 4.23 18.48
CA LEU A 353 19.70 4.22 18.98
C LEU A 353 19.60 4.30 20.51
N ASP A 354 20.54 3.67 21.22
CA ASP A 354 20.67 3.76 22.68
C ASP A 354 22.11 4.18 23.02
N PRO A 355 22.39 5.49 23.04
CA PRO A 355 23.75 5.99 23.10
C PRO A 355 24.41 5.80 24.45
N VAL A 356 25.71 5.45 24.40
CA VAL A 356 26.66 5.60 25.50
C VAL A 356 27.89 6.35 24.97
N LYS A 357 28.38 7.31 25.75
CA LYS A 357 29.52 8.13 25.38
C LYS A 357 30.83 7.35 25.52
N VAL A 358 31.71 7.49 24.55
CA VAL A 358 33.09 6.97 24.60
C VAL A 358 34.05 8.13 24.48
N VAL A 359 35.00 8.23 25.44
CA VAL A 359 36.09 9.18 25.44
C VAL A 359 37.38 8.45 25.04
N ILE A 360 38.05 8.94 24.02
CA ILE A 360 39.34 8.40 23.55
C ILE A 360 40.45 9.20 24.18
N ASP A 361 40.99 8.72 25.32
CA ASP A 361 41.86 9.47 26.23
C ASP A 361 43.16 9.98 25.58
N ASN A 362 43.72 9.22 24.65
CA ASN A 362 44.96 9.57 23.96
C ASN A 362 44.71 10.24 22.57
N TYR A 363 43.46 10.55 22.20
CA TYR A 363 43.20 11.38 21.03
C TYR A 363 43.42 12.86 21.37
N PRO A 364 44.09 13.64 20.51
CA PRO A 364 44.41 15.04 20.80
C PRO A 364 43.18 15.89 21.09
N GLU A 365 43.24 16.66 22.15
CA GLU A 365 42.13 17.51 22.58
C GLU A 365 41.85 18.62 21.55
N GLY A 366 40.57 18.85 21.23
CA GLY A 366 40.14 19.84 20.22
C GLY A 366 40.47 19.49 18.75
N GLN A 367 41.07 18.32 18.51
CA GLN A 367 41.32 17.85 17.14
C GLN A 367 40.09 17.12 16.60
N MET A 368 39.71 17.46 15.37
CA MET A 368 38.71 16.74 14.59
C MET A 368 39.26 16.43 13.20
N GLU A 369 39.02 15.25 12.73
CA GLU A 369 39.34 14.84 11.35
C GLU A 369 38.11 14.31 10.62
N TYR A 370 38.16 14.27 9.30
CA TYR A 370 37.11 13.69 8.48
C TYR A 370 37.61 12.42 7.80
N LEU A 371 36.92 11.32 8.02
CA LEU A 371 37.24 10.02 7.47
C LEU A 371 36.40 9.76 6.21
N ASP A 372 37.02 9.15 5.21
CA ASP A 372 36.33 8.73 4.00
C ASP A 372 35.59 7.40 4.27
N VAL A 373 34.29 7.41 4.06
CA VAL A 373 33.42 6.25 4.24
C VAL A 373 32.61 6.01 2.97
N MET A 374 32.69 4.81 2.41
CA MET A 374 31.88 4.44 1.25
C MET A 374 30.39 4.42 1.61
N ASN A 375 29.58 4.99 0.74
CA ASN A 375 28.13 5.03 0.94
C ASN A 375 27.48 3.65 0.86
N ASN A 376 28.01 2.78 -0.02
CA ASN A 376 27.56 1.37 -0.10
C ASN A 376 28.73 0.51 -0.60
N LEU A 377 29.05 -0.56 0.13
CA LEU A 377 30.16 -1.47 -0.24
C LEU A 377 29.83 -2.38 -1.43
N GLU A 378 28.55 -2.53 -1.76
CA GLU A 378 28.06 -3.37 -2.86
C GLU A 378 27.73 -2.55 -4.12
N ASN A 379 27.70 -1.22 -4.00
CA ASN A 379 27.47 -0.30 -5.12
C ASN A 379 28.38 0.93 -5.02
N GLU A 380 29.51 0.89 -5.72
CA GLU A 380 30.51 1.95 -5.72
C GLU A 380 30.02 3.24 -6.40
N GLU A 381 28.97 3.16 -7.26
CA GLU A 381 28.39 4.32 -7.93
C GLU A 381 27.77 5.32 -6.94
N LEU A 382 27.40 4.87 -5.76
CA LEU A 382 26.92 5.75 -4.69
C LEU A 382 28.03 6.61 -4.07
N GLY A 383 29.30 6.37 -4.41
CA GLY A 383 30.44 7.15 -3.97
C GLY A 383 30.75 7.01 -2.48
N SER A 384 31.38 8.05 -1.93
CA SER A 384 31.81 8.12 -0.53
C SER A 384 31.42 9.47 0.08
N ARG A 385 31.44 9.51 1.41
CA ARG A 385 31.20 10.71 2.21
C ARG A 385 32.29 10.90 3.25
N LYS A 386 32.39 12.12 3.77
CA LYS A 386 33.27 12.48 4.88
C LYS A 386 32.49 12.38 6.19
N VAL A 387 33.01 11.62 7.16
CA VAL A 387 32.41 11.44 8.49
C VAL A 387 33.34 12.04 9.55
N PRO A 388 32.86 12.96 10.41
CA PRO A 388 33.68 13.60 11.43
C PRO A 388 34.04 12.63 12.55
N PHE A 389 35.33 12.58 12.95
CA PHE A 389 35.86 11.79 14.04
C PHE A 389 36.63 12.69 15.00
N GLY A 390 36.38 12.55 16.29
CA GLY A 390 37.02 13.31 17.34
C GLY A 390 37.26 12.50 18.60
N ARG A 391 37.68 13.18 19.65
CA ARG A 391 37.98 12.58 20.96
C ARG A 391 36.76 11.90 21.61
N GLU A 392 35.58 12.47 21.41
CA GLU A 392 34.33 11.98 21.99
C GLU A 392 33.39 11.45 20.89
N ILE A 393 32.87 10.24 21.09
CA ILE A 393 31.93 9.59 20.19
C ILE A 393 30.79 8.93 20.98
N TYR A 394 29.71 8.59 20.31
CA TYR A 394 28.66 7.71 20.82
C TYR A 394 28.72 6.34 20.14
N ILE A 395 28.44 5.29 20.91
CA ILE A 395 28.21 3.93 20.44
C ILE A 395 26.88 3.41 20.97
N ASP A 396 26.32 2.36 20.39
CA ASP A 396 25.15 1.69 20.96
C ASP A 396 25.53 1.00 22.28
N ARG A 397 24.68 1.14 23.27
CA ARG A 397 24.87 0.52 24.59
C ARG A 397 25.01 -1.00 24.49
N GLU A 398 24.32 -1.64 23.58
CA GLU A 398 24.43 -3.09 23.34
C GLU A 398 25.82 -3.53 22.86
N ASP A 399 26.63 -2.59 22.37
CA ASP A 399 28.00 -2.84 21.94
C ASP A 399 29.01 -2.86 23.09
N PHE A 400 28.57 -2.60 24.32
CA PHE A 400 29.39 -2.65 25.53
C PHE A 400 28.81 -3.61 26.56
N MET A 401 29.65 -4.43 27.18
CA MET A 401 29.33 -5.24 28.36
C MET A 401 30.47 -5.18 29.36
N GLU A 402 30.14 -5.05 30.65
CA GLU A 402 31.10 -5.09 31.74
C GLU A 402 31.67 -6.51 31.91
N GLU A 403 30.81 -7.50 31.99
CA GLU A 403 31.12 -8.92 32.14
C GLU A 403 30.51 -9.71 30.96
N PRO A 404 31.23 -9.82 29.84
CA PRO A 404 30.68 -10.46 28.65
C PRO A 404 30.66 -11.98 28.76
N PRO A 405 29.66 -12.65 28.12
CA PRO A 405 29.65 -14.08 27.96
C PRO A 405 30.73 -14.56 26.98
N LYS A 406 31.08 -15.88 27.03
CA LYS A 406 31.96 -16.48 26.02
C LYS A 406 31.38 -16.21 24.62
N LYS A 407 32.25 -15.80 23.67
CA LYS A 407 31.92 -15.46 22.27
C LYS A 407 31.29 -14.07 22.07
N TYR A 408 31.34 -13.17 23.06
CA TYR A 408 31.05 -11.76 22.85
C TYR A 408 32.27 -11.06 22.25
N PHE A 409 32.15 -10.50 21.06
CA PHE A 409 33.26 -9.90 20.29
C PHE A 409 33.15 -8.39 20.16
N ARG A 410 32.33 -7.73 21.01
CA ARG A 410 32.18 -6.29 21.07
C ARG A 410 33.02 -5.70 22.20
N MET A 411 32.75 -4.47 22.60
CA MET A 411 33.56 -3.74 23.58
C MET A 411 33.33 -4.23 25.03
N PHE A 412 34.41 -4.45 25.76
CA PHE A 412 34.43 -4.70 27.21
C PHE A 412 35.81 -4.34 27.77
N PRO A 413 35.99 -4.18 29.09
CA PRO A 413 37.27 -3.78 29.69
C PRO A 413 38.42 -4.70 29.25
N GLY A 414 39.47 -4.07 28.74
CA GLY A 414 40.68 -4.76 28.23
C GLY A 414 40.56 -5.32 26.82
N ASN A 415 39.42 -5.20 26.13
CA ASN A 415 39.22 -5.68 24.78
C ASN A 415 39.45 -4.60 23.72
N GLU A 416 40.09 -4.98 22.62
CA GLU A 416 40.28 -4.13 21.46
C GLU A 416 39.19 -4.43 20.42
N VAL A 417 38.55 -3.37 19.93
CA VAL A 417 37.52 -3.41 18.86
C VAL A 417 37.87 -2.45 17.74
N ARG A 418 37.30 -2.69 16.55
CA ARG A 418 37.40 -1.78 15.42
C ARG A 418 36.21 -0.82 15.44
N LEU A 419 36.45 0.47 15.47
CA LEU A 419 35.47 1.48 15.08
C LEU A 419 35.39 1.49 13.55
N MET A 420 34.18 1.31 13.02
CA MET A 420 33.94 1.15 11.58
C MET A 420 34.59 2.29 10.78
N ASN A 421 35.44 1.95 9.82
CA ASN A 421 36.19 2.89 8.96
C ASN A 421 37.06 3.93 9.73
N ALA A 422 37.27 3.78 11.02
CA ALA A 422 38.05 4.71 11.85
C ALA A 422 39.31 4.05 12.38
N TYR A 423 39.33 3.61 13.64
CA TYR A 423 40.51 3.13 14.35
C TYR A 423 40.22 1.87 15.16
N PHE A 424 41.26 1.18 15.58
CA PHE A 424 41.16 0.24 16.69
C PHE A 424 41.19 0.99 18.00
N VAL A 425 40.31 0.60 18.92
CA VAL A 425 40.26 1.17 20.27
C VAL A 425 40.19 0.08 21.31
N THR A 426 40.93 0.27 22.41
CA THR A 426 40.93 -0.62 23.57
C THR A 426 40.18 0.03 24.71
N CYS A 427 39.19 -0.64 25.28
CA CYS A 427 38.46 -0.17 26.46
C CYS A 427 39.33 -0.32 27.71
N ASN A 428 39.58 0.80 28.42
CA ASN A 428 40.40 0.81 29.64
C ASN A 428 39.53 0.83 30.90
N SER A 429 38.49 1.63 30.94
CA SER A 429 37.60 1.82 32.09
C SER A 429 36.24 2.35 31.67
N PHE A 430 35.32 2.44 32.59
CA PHE A 430 33.98 3.01 32.40
C PHE A 430 33.45 3.65 33.68
N VAL A 431 32.47 4.54 33.51
CA VAL A 431 31.80 5.26 34.61
C VAL A 431 30.33 4.84 34.66
N LYS A 432 29.79 4.69 35.86
CA LYS A 432 28.37 4.38 36.10
C LYS A 432 27.68 5.54 36.85
N ASP A 433 26.38 5.67 36.60
CA ASP A 433 25.52 6.53 37.40
C ASP A 433 25.12 5.86 38.74
N GLU A 434 24.31 6.57 39.52
CA GLU A 434 23.82 6.12 40.83
C GLU A 434 22.96 4.82 40.73
N ASN A 435 22.41 4.54 39.57
CA ASN A 435 21.58 3.35 39.29
C ASN A 435 22.41 2.18 38.74
N GLY A 436 23.73 2.34 38.61
CA GLY A 436 24.62 1.34 38.05
C GLY A 436 24.62 1.27 36.52
N LYS A 437 23.97 2.22 35.83
CA LYS A 437 23.97 2.31 34.37
C LYS A 437 25.27 2.96 33.90
N VAL A 438 25.94 2.32 32.91
CA VAL A 438 27.14 2.90 32.30
C VAL A 438 26.78 4.17 31.52
N THR A 439 27.45 5.26 31.85
CA THR A 439 27.24 6.60 31.25
C THR A 439 28.38 7.00 30.33
N GLU A 440 29.62 6.56 30.63
CA GLU A 440 30.81 6.92 29.87
C GLU A 440 31.80 5.74 29.86
N ILE A 441 32.51 5.58 28.75
CA ILE A 441 33.53 4.54 28.54
C ILE A 441 34.82 5.24 28.13
N HIS A 442 35.94 4.87 28.74
CA HIS A 442 37.27 5.40 28.44
C HIS A 442 38.08 4.39 27.62
N CYS A 443 38.58 4.85 26.48
CA CYS A 443 39.34 4.03 25.53
C CYS A 443 40.66 4.70 25.15
N THR A 444 41.61 3.91 24.69
CA THR A 444 42.76 4.38 23.92
C THR A 444 42.70 3.88 22.49
N TYR A 445 43.07 4.72 21.52
CA TYR A 445 43.12 4.33 20.10
C TYR A 445 44.53 4.05 19.64
N ASP A 446 44.65 3.21 18.61
CA ASP A 446 45.88 2.97 17.87
C ASP A 446 45.96 3.89 16.64
N PRO A 447 46.82 4.94 16.65
CA PRO A 447 46.93 5.86 15.51
C PRO A 447 47.35 5.18 14.21
N ALA A 448 48.07 4.06 14.27
CA ALA A 448 48.51 3.32 13.09
C ALA A 448 47.39 2.56 12.39
N SER A 449 46.23 2.39 13.04
CA SER A 449 45.10 1.65 12.53
C SER A 449 44.06 2.51 11.76
N ARG A 450 44.45 3.70 11.30
CA ARG A 450 43.56 4.61 10.56
C ARG A 450 42.93 3.92 9.35
N GLY A 451 41.61 4.04 9.23
CA GLY A 451 40.80 3.32 8.22
C GLY A 451 40.38 1.92 8.66
N GLY A 452 40.65 1.52 9.91
CA GLY A 452 40.20 0.25 10.51
C GLY A 452 41.09 -0.95 10.17
N ASN A 453 42.35 -0.76 9.78
CA ASN A 453 43.34 -1.80 9.58
C ASN A 453 44.64 -1.40 10.26
N SER A 454 45.39 -2.39 10.74
CA SER A 454 46.69 -2.15 11.37
C SER A 454 47.84 -2.70 10.52
N PRO A 455 48.99 -1.96 10.43
CA PRO A 455 50.17 -2.40 9.69
C PRO A 455 50.77 -3.70 10.19
N ASP A 456 50.58 -4.06 11.46
CA ASP A 456 51.06 -5.31 12.05
C ASP A 456 50.23 -6.54 11.69
N GLY A 457 49.09 -6.33 10.96
CA GLY A 457 48.23 -7.41 10.47
C GLY A 457 47.45 -8.16 11.54
N ARG A 458 47.39 -7.65 12.80
CA ARG A 458 46.60 -8.27 13.85
C ARG A 458 45.13 -8.29 13.52
N LYS A 459 44.43 -9.36 13.87
CA LYS A 459 43.01 -9.54 13.61
C LYS A 459 42.18 -9.11 14.81
N VAL A 460 41.42 -8.00 14.64
CA VAL A 460 40.41 -7.54 15.61
C VAL A 460 39.07 -8.11 15.18
N LYS A 461 38.42 -8.89 16.04
CA LYS A 461 37.17 -9.62 15.69
C LYS A 461 35.94 -8.76 15.72
N GLY A 462 35.86 -7.75 16.62
CA GLY A 462 34.70 -6.89 16.80
C GLY A 462 34.78 -5.64 15.94
N THR A 463 33.74 -5.34 15.17
CA THR A 463 33.55 -4.03 14.53
C THR A 463 32.25 -3.44 15.03
N ILE A 464 32.30 -2.21 15.52
CA ILE A 464 31.14 -1.47 16.06
C ILE A 464 30.94 -0.16 15.30
N GLN A 465 29.71 0.31 15.23
CA GLN A 465 29.37 1.62 14.68
C GLN A 465 29.56 2.72 15.74
N TRP A 466 29.68 3.95 15.28
CA TRP A 466 29.91 5.10 16.13
C TRP A 466 29.44 6.38 15.44
N VAL A 467 29.17 7.43 16.24
CA VAL A 467 28.82 8.76 15.72
C VAL A 467 29.59 9.79 16.55
N SER A 468 30.09 10.86 15.92
CA SER A 468 30.78 11.95 16.62
C SER A 468 29.87 12.59 17.69
N ALA A 469 30.38 12.81 18.90
CA ALA A 469 29.62 13.50 19.94
C ALA A 469 29.53 15.02 19.70
N GLU A 470 30.47 15.60 18.95
CA GLU A 470 30.49 17.03 18.67
C GLU A 470 29.69 17.39 17.40
N LYS A 471 29.73 16.51 16.38
CA LYS A 471 29.08 16.72 15.08
C LYS A 471 28.19 15.56 14.72
N ASN A 472 26.91 15.71 15.00
CA ASN A 472 25.89 14.69 14.78
C ASN A 472 24.53 15.35 14.54
N VAL A 473 23.57 14.54 14.15
CA VAL A 473 22.14 14.89 14.08
C VAL A 473 21.42 14.18 15.23
N LYS A 474 20.76 14.93 16.09
CA LYS A 474 19.84 14.34 17.08
C LYS A 474 18.56 13.93 16.35
N ALA A 475 18.14 12.68 16.55
CA ALA A 475 17.02 12.10 15.82
C ALA A 475 16.02 11.42 16.76
N GLU A 476 14.74 11.48 16.40
CA GLU A 476 13.71 10.59 16.90
C GLU A 476 13.60 9.39 15.96
N ILE A 477 13.66 8.19 16.50
CA ILE A 477 13.53 6.96 15.72
C ILE A 477 12.28 6.22 16.17
N ARG A 478 11.41 5.92 15.20
CA ARG A 478 10.17 5.17 15.41
C ARG A 478 10.33 3.78 14.84
N LEU A 479 10.27 2.79 15.72
CA LEU A 479 10.33 1.38 15.38
C LEU A 479 8.90 0.85 15.28
N TYR A 480 8.50 0.46 14.07
CA TYR A 480 7.17 -0.06 13.79
C TYR A 480 7.20 -1.58 13.67
N GLU A 481 6.25 -2.22 14.32
CA GLU A 481 5.93 -3.65 14.20
C GLU A 481 4.51 -3.82 13.65
N ASN A 482 4.09 -5.05 13.42
CA ASN A 482 2.72 -5.30 12.99
C ASN A 482 1.73 -4.80 14.03
N ILE A 483 0.67 -4.15 13.55
CA ILE A 483 -0.39 -3.62 14.43
C ILE A 483 -1.16 -4.71 15.17
N VAL A 484 -1.16 -5.94 14.64
CA VAL A 484 -1.80 -7.10 15.26
C VAL A 484 -0.76 -8.06 15.83
N ASP A 485 -1.17 -8.82 16.84
CA ASP A 485 -0.36 -9.89 17.43
C ASP A 485 -0.28 -11.06 16.45
N GLU A 486 0.92 -11.32 15.92
CA GLU A 486 1.16 -12.33 14.89
C GLU A 486 0.92 -13.76 15.38
N GLU A 487 1.13 -14.03 16.66
CA GLU A 487 0.96 -15.38 17.23
C GLU A 487 -0.51 -15.74 17.45
N LYS A 488 -1.34 -14.73 17.74
CA LYS A 488 -2.77 -14.93 18.02
C LYS A 488 -3.67 -14.74 16.81
N GLY A 489 -3.13 -14.15 15.73
CA GLY A 489 -3.88 -13.81 14.51
C GLY A 489 -4.60 -12.46 14.59
N VAL A 490 -5.23 -12.07 13.49
CA VAL A 490 -5.79 -10.72 13.31
C VAL A 490 -7.00 -10.46 14.20
N TYR A 491 -7.85 -11.46 14.40
CA TYR A 491 -9.13 -11.31 15.09
C TYR A 491 -9.24 -12.23 16.32
N ASN A 492 -9.83 -11.70 17.37
CA ASN A 492 -10.32 -12.48 18.51
C ASN A 492 -11.59 -13.24 18.15
N GLU A 493 -12.03 -14.17 19.02
CA GLU A 493 -13.27 -14.95 18.83
C GLU A 493 -14.52 -14.07 18.72
N ASP A 494 -14.53 -12.91 19.36
CA ASP A 494 -15.63 -11.92 19.31
C ASP A 494 -15.59 -11.00 18.07
N GLY A 495 -14.61 -11.21 17.17
CA GLY A 495 -14.42 -10.40 15.96
C GLY A 495 -13.71 -9.05 16.19
N SER A 496 -13.26 -8.75 17.39
CA SER A 496 -12.39 -7.60 17.66
C SER A 496 -10.97 -7.86 17.17
N LEU A 497 -10.18 -6.77 16.97
CA LEU A 497 -8.79 -6.89 16.57
C LEU A 497 -7.89 -7.31 17.73
N ASN A 498 -6.95 -8.19 17.45
CA ASN A 498 -5.93 -8.66 18.37
C ASN A 498 -4.71 -7.74 18.25
N LEU A 499 -4.78 -6.58 18.91
CA LEU A 499 -3.77 -5.53 18.77
C LEU A 499 -2.46 -5.89 19.47
N ASN A 500 -1.33 -5.57 18.82
CA ASN A 500 0.01 -5.60 19.39
C ASN A 500 0.28 -4.30 20.15
N PRO A 501 0.37 -4.32 21.50
CA PRO A 501 0.62 -3.11 22.29
C PRO A 501 2.00 -2.50 22.04
N ASN A 502 2.93 -3.27 21.48
CA ASN A 502 4.29 -2.85 21.16
C ASN A 502 4.47 -2.52 19.66
N SER A 503 3.37 -2.30 18.94
CA SER A 503 3.42 -2.01 17.49
C SER A 503 4.17 -0.72 17.13
N LEU A 504 4.42 0.15 18.09
CA LEU A 504 5.21 1.38 17.95
C LEU A 504 6.10 1.58 19.18
N THR A 505 7.41 1.71 18.95
CA THR A 505 8.40 2.15 19.95
C THR A 505 9.03 3.45 19.47
N VAL A 506 8.99 4.50 20.30
CA VAL A 506 9.56 5.81 20.00
C VAL A 506 10.83 6.03 20.81
N LEU A 507 11.96 6.21 20.11
CA LEU A 507 13.27 6.50 20.70
C LEU A 507 13.62 7.96 20.40
N LYS A 508 13.75 8.80 21.43
CA LYS A 508 13.89 10.27 21.28
C LYS A 508 15.32 10.80 21.33
N ASP A 509 16.23 10.03 21.93
CA ASP A 509 17.60 10.47 22.18
C ASP A 509 18.61 9.67 21.36
N CYS A 510 18.33 9.55 20.04
CA CYS A 510 19.20 8.89 19.09
C CYS A 510 20.14 9.90 18.43
N TYR A 511 21.32 9.43 18.00
CA TYR A 511 22.29 10.23 17.29
C TYR A 511 22.65 9.60 15.95
N ALA A 512 22.65 10.37 14.90
CA ALA A 512 23.00 9.94 13.55
C ALA A 512 24.15 10.77 12.99
N GLU A 513 24.79 10.30 11.92
CA GLU A 513 25.87 11.01 11.25
C GLU A 513 25.48 12.44 10.83
N GLU A 514 26.42 13.39 10.89
CA GLU A 514 26.24 14.78 10.46
C GLU A 514 25.66 14.88 9.03
N ASN A 515 26.01 13.94 8.15
CA ASN A 515 25.53 13.88 6.76
C ASN A 515 24.02 13.71 6.59
N LEU A 516 23.30 13.29 7.65
CA LEU A 516 21.85 13.19 7.66
C LEU A 516 21.14 14.53 7.94
N ALA A 517 21.89 15.59 8.21
CA ALA A 517 21.34 16.93 8.40
C ALA A 517 20.56 17.46 7.18
N ASP A 518 20.99 17.09 5.97
CA ASP A 518 20.37 17.51 4.70
C ASP A 518 19.31 16.52 4.18
N ALA A 519 18.96 15.49 4.96
CA ALA A 519 18.00 14.48 4.56
C ALA A 519 16.59 15.07 4.44
N LYS A 520 15.91 14.71 3.35
CA LYS A 520 14.56 15.20 3.01
C LYS A 520 13.51 14.13 3.28
N ALA A 521 12.26 14.56 3.37
CA ALA A 521 11.11 13.67 3.44
C ALA A 521 11.20 12.56 2.37
N TYR A 522 10.93 11.32 2.77
CA TYR A 522 11.04 10.09 1.97
C TYR A 522 12.47 9.64 1.62
N ASP A 523 13.52 10.35 1.99
CA ASP A 523 14.87 9.83 1.84
C ASP A 523 15.04 8.56 2.69
N SER A 524 15.62 7.53 2.08
CA SER A 524 15.81 6.23 2.73
C SER A 524 17.28 5.89 2.89
N PHE A 525 17.62 5.25 4.01
CA PHE A 525 18.97 4.89 4.41
C PHE A 525 18.98 3.48 5.02
N GLN A 526 20.09 2.78 4.87
CA GLN A 526 20.37 1.62 5.71
C GLN A 526 21.15 2.07 6.93
N PHE A 527 20.56 2.06 8.13
CA PHE A 527 21.33 2.22 9.35
C PHE A 527 22.06 0.93 9.66
N VAL A 528 23.39 1.03 9.73
CA VAL A 528 24.29 -0.12 9.87
C VAL A 528 23.84 -0.99 11.04
N ARG A 529 23.66 -2.31 10.80
CA ARG A 529 23.21 -3.29 11.78
C ARG A 529 21.79 -3.10 12.35
N GLN A 530 21.13 -1.97 12.06
CA GLN A 530 19.79 -1.65 12.56
C GLN A 530 18.67 -1.96 11.56
N GLY A 531 18.89 -1.73 10.25
CA GLY A 531 17.91 -1.96 9.21
C GLY A 531 17.77 -0.78 8.26
N PHE A 532 16.69 -0.77 7.48
CA PHE A 532 16.37 0.36 6.61
C PHE A 532 15.46 1.34 7.32
N PHE A 533 15.64 2.61 7.03
CA PHE A 533 14.91 3.72 7.62
C PHE A 533 14.56 4.75 6.56
N CYS A 534 13.44 5.41 6.76
CA CYS A 534 12.95 6.48 5.90
C CYS A 534 12.66 7.73 6.73
N VAL A 535 12.95 8.91 6.19
CA VAL A 535 12.57 10.19 6.80
C VAL A 535 11.05 10.34 6.72
N ASP A 536 10.38 10.50 7.87
CA ASP A 536 8.92 10.67 7.93
C ASP A 536 8.50 11.99 7.27
N ALA A 537 7.68 11.91 6.23
CA ALA A 537 7.22 13.08 5.50
C ALA A 537 6.21 13.95 6.27
N LYS A 538 5.55 13.38 7.29
CA LYS A 538 4.50 14.08 8.07
C LYS A 538 5.07 14.81 9.27
N ASP A 539 5.97 14.14 10.00
CA ASP A 539 6.42 14.63 11.32
C ASP A 539 7.86 15.18 11.29
N SER A 540 8.59 14.98 10.18
CA SER A 540 9.88 15.63 9.95
C SER A 540 9.64 16.99 9.30
N THR A 541 9.49 18.03 10.10
CA THR A 541 9.46 19.40 9.59
C THR A 541 10.86 19.99 9.68
N PRO A 542 11.47 20.44 8.57
CA PRO A 542 12.61 21.33 8.66
C PRO A 542 12.10 22.62 9.30
N GLU A 543 12.55 22.95 10.51
CA GLU A 543 12.38 24.31 11.01
C GLU A 543 13.21 25.22 10.10
N GLU A 544 12.65 26.36 9.68
CA GLU A 544 13.26 27.34 8.76
C GLU A 544 14.56 27.98 9.26
N ASP A 545 15.08 27.62 10.44
CA ASP A 545 16.23 28.21 11.14
C ASP A 545 17.43 27.29 11.36
N TRP A 546 17.82 26.53 10.34
CA TRP A 546 19.03 25.68 10.38
C TRP A 546 20.36 26.46 10.52
N TYR A 547 20.37 27.78 10.31
CA TYR A 547 21.58 28.60 10.22
C TYR A 547 21.87 29.51 11.42
N SER A 548 21.00 29.63 12.40
CA SER A 548 21.22 30.46 13.58
C SER A 548 21.79 29.68 14.75
N GLY A 549 23.00 29.22 14.74
CA GLY A 549 23.92 28.86 15.85
C GLY A 549 23.39 28.44 17.23
N ASN A 550 22.12 28.44 17.49
CA ASN A 550 21.44 27.86 18.62
C ASN A 550 20.98 26.46 18.30
N LYS A 551 21.39 25.48 19.10
CA LYS A 551 21.00 24.06 19.02
C LYS A 551 19.48 23.90 18.91
N ALA A 552 18.92 24.08 17.72
CA ALA A 552 17.56 23.67 17.41
C ALA A 552 17.54 22.14 17.45
N GLU A 553 16.62 21.57 18.19
CA GLU A 553 16.36 20.12 18.20
C GLU A 553 15.80 19.72 16.84
N VAL A 554 16.67 19.27 15.95
CA VAL A 554 16.24 18.69 14.67
C VAL A 554 15.56 17.37 14.97
N LYS A 555 14.26 17.31 14.84
CA LYS A 555 13.51 16.06 14.87
C LYS A 555 13.49 15.45 13.47
N GLY A 556 14.59 14.83 13.07
CA GLY A 556 14.54 13.83 12.01
C GLY A 556 13.78 12.62 12.54
N VAL A 557 12.55 12.42 12.11
CA VAL A 557 11.78 11.22 12.45
C VAL A 557 12.08 10.16 11.41
N PHE A 558 12.71 9.07 11.84
CA PHE A 558 13.04 7.93 10.97
C PHE A 558 12.17 6.73 11.32
N ILE A 559 11.62 6.12 10.31
CA ILE A 559 10.72 4.96 10.39
C ILE A 559 11.47 3.70 9.95
N ASN A 560 11.37 2.63 10.70
CA ASN A 560 12.15 1.41 10.50
C ASN A 560 11.35 0.24 9.91
N TRP A 561 12.13 -0.75 9.43
CA TRP A 561 11.75 -2.11 9.05
C TRP A 561 12.28 -3.11 10.08
N ASN A 562 11.43 -4.00 10.59
CA ASN A 562 11.79 -4.89 11.71
C ASN A 562 12.91 -5.88 11.36
N LYS A 563 13.97 -5.89 12.18
CA LYS A 563 15.17 -6.72 12.01
C LYS A 563 15.01 -8.16 12.52
N LYS A 564 14.10 -8.42 13.43
CA LYS A 564 13.97 -9.74 14.09
C LYS A 564 13.54 -10.87 13.15
N LYS A 565 12.90 -10.55 12.01
CA LYS A 565 12.44 -11.55 11.02
C LYS A 565 13.49 -11.93 9.96
N GLN A 566 14.63 -11.26 9.91
CA GLN A 566 15.66 -11.51 8.90
C GLN A 566 16.26 -12.92 8.99
N SER A 567 16.40 -13.47 10.20
CA SER A 567 16.97 -14.81 10.42
C SER A 567 16.05 -15.98 10.02
N ILE A 568 14.73 -15.76 10.03
CA ILE A 568 13.74 -16.82 9.75
C ILE A 568 13.50 -17.01 8.25
N LEU A 569 13.66 -15.94 7.45
CA LEU A 569 13.47 -16.01 6.00
C LEU A 569 14.72 -16.51 5.27
N GLU A 570 15.93 -16.20 5.75
CA GLU A 570 17.17 -16.74 5.20
C GLU A 570 17.27 -18.27 5.38
N GLU A 571 16.54 -18.86 6.33
CA GLU A 571 16.42 -20.32 6.51
C GLU A 571 15.31 -20.96 5.64
N ARG A 572 14.45 -20.18 4.97
CA ARG A 572 13.29 -20.67 4.20
C ARG A 572 13.38 -20.44 2.68
N ILE A 573 14.38 -19.69 2.21
CA ILE A 573 14.73 -19.48 0.80
C ILE A 573 16.00 -20.25 0.48
#